data_076b249d990ab79099812b0dbef3016a
#
_entry.id   076b249d990ab79099812b0dbef3016a
#
_cell.length_a   1.000
_cell.length_b   1.000
_cell.length_c   1.000
_cell.angle_alpha   90.00
_cell.angle_beta   90.00
_cell.angle_gamma   90.00
#
_symmetry.space_group_name_H-M   'P 1'
#
loop_
_entity.id
_entity.type
_entity.pdbx_description
1 polymer ?
#
loop_
_entity_poly.entity_id
_entity_poly.type
_entity_poly.pdbx_seq_one_letter_code
_entity_poly.pdbx_strand_id
1 'polypeptide(L)'
;FYPTPIKEATQNDWDELFNSNVRAAYFLCQKLADELIKNEGAIINIVDTHADNPLSNHSIYNMAKAALKTMTKSLAKDLGPTVRVNGISPGAILWPTLLENEDGPEVIQARERIMKGIPLNRLGDPEDIAAMTYFLAIEASYVTGQVIKVDGGRSLN
;
A
#
# COMPACT_ATOMS: atom_id res chain seq x y z
N PHE A 1 -3.61 -9.28 -5.48
CA PHE A 1 -3.43 -9.72 -4.09
C PHE A 1 -4.12 -11.05 -3.88
N TYR A 2 -3.34 -12.10 -3.58
CA TYR A 2 -3.83 -13.46 -3.31
C TYR A 2 -2.75 -14.27 -2.57
N PRO A 3 -3.13 -15.35 -1.87
CA PRO A 3 -2.17 -16.21 -1.16
C PRO A 3 -1.21 -16.92 -2.10
N THR A 4 0.04 -17.01 -1.69
CA THR A 4 1.12 -17.76 -2.36
C THR A 4 1.88 -18.60 -1.32
N PRO A 5 1.28 -19.71 -0.84
CA PRO A 5 1.94 -20.60 0.12
C PRO A 5 3.29 -21.08 -0.44
N ILE A 6 4.34 -21.08 0.37
CA ILE A 6 5.72 -21.32 -0.10
C ILE A 6 5.93 -22.63 -0.87
N LYS A 7 5.12 -23.64 -0.58
CA LYS A 7 5.23 -24.94 -1.27
C LYS A 7 4.47 -25.00 -2.61
N GLU A 8 3.59 -24.01 -2.86
CA GLU A 8 2.68 -23.99 -4.01
C GLU A 8 2.95 -22.79 -4.93
N ALA A 9 3.67 -21.80 -4.44
CA ALA A 9 4.00 -20.59 -5.20
C ALA A 9 4.78 -20.90 -6.49
N THR A 10 4.32 -20.31 -7.58
CA THR A 10 4.90 -20.49 -8.92
C THR A 10 5.67 -19.25 -9.39
N GLN A 11 6.45 -19.40 -10.46
CA GLN A 11 7.10 -18.27 -11.14
C GLN A 11 6.05 -17.30 -11.71
N ASN A 12 4.91 -17.81 -12.17
CA ASN A 12 3.83 -16.98 -12.68
C ASN A 12 3.24 -16.08 -11.58
N ASP A 13 3.05 -16.60 -10.36
CA ASP A 13 2.60 -15.80 -9.21
C ASP A 13 3.59 -14.68 -8.90
N TRP A 14 4.89 -14.98 -8.98
CA TRP A 14 5.93 -13.98 -8.82
C TRP A 14 5.81 -12.87 -9.87
N ASP A 15 5.74 -13.25 -11.15
CA ASP A 15 5.68 -12.30 -12.25
C ASP A 15 4.41 -11.44 -12.17
N GLU A 16 3.25 -12.02 -11.91
CA GLU A 16 2.00 -11.29 -11.77
C GLU A 16 2.03 -10.29 -10.62
N LEU A 17 2.45 -10.72 -9.43
CA LEU A 17 2.45 -9.88 -8.23
C LEU A 17 3.50 -8.76 -8.32
N PHE A 18 4.71 -9.06 -8.84
CA PHE A 18 5.71 -8.01 -9.04
C PHE A 18 5.36 -7.09 -10.21
N ASN A 19 4.83 -7.61 -11.31
CA ASN A 19 4.43 -6.79 -12.45
C ASN A 19 3.33 -5.79 -12.08
N SER A 20 2.31 -6.24 -11.36
CA SER A 20 1.18 -5.38 -10.97
C SER A 20 1.52 -4.40 -9.85
N ASN A 21 2.34 -4.79 -8.88
CA ASN A 21 2.59 -3.97 -7.69
C ASN A 21 3.83 -3.07 -7.78
N VAL A 22 4.83 -3.44 -8.57
CA VAL A 22 6.14 -2.73 -8.62
C VAL A 22 6.47 -2.27 -10.03
N ARG A 23 6.55 -3.22 -10.98
CA ARG A 23 7.03 -2.93 -12.33
C ARG A 23 6.17 -1.90 -13.04
N ALA A 24 4.84 -2.07 -13.01
CA ALA A 24 3.93 -1.13 -13.64
C ALA A 24 4.07 0.28 -13.03
N ALA A 25 4.14 0.38 -11.69
CA ALA A 25 4.32 1.66 -11.01
C ALA A 25 5.65 2.32 -11.38
N TYR A 26 6.76 1.57 -11.42
CA TYR A 26 8.07 2.11 -11.77
C TYR A 26 8.10 2.68 -13.18
N PHE A 27 7.67 1.91 -14.17
CA PHE A 27 7.70 2.37 -15.57
C PHE A 27 6.69 3.47 -15.87
N LEU A 28 5.57 3.54 -15.15
CA LEU A 28 4.66 4.67 -15.20
C LEU A 28 5.34 5.94 -14.69
N CYS A 29 6.00 5.89 -13.55
CA CYS A 29 6.78 7.01 -13.01
C CYS A 29 7.87 7.44 -13.99
N GLN A 30 8.63 6.49 -14.57
CA GLN A 30 9.67 6.77 -15.55
C GLN A 30 9.08 7.49 -16.78
N LYS A 31 7.95 7.00 -17.30
CA LYS A 31 7.32 7.58 -18.49
C LYS A 31 6.79 9.00 -18.28
N LEU A 32 6.37 9.30 -17.04
CA LEU A 32 5.81 10.61 -16.68
C LEU A 32 6.85 11.55 -16.05
N ALA A 33 8.10 11.12 -15.88
CA ALA A 33 9.12 11.88 -15.15
C ALA A 33 9.30 13.31 -15.67
N ASP A 34 9.43 13.50 -16.99
CA ASP A 34 9.64 14.80 -17.59
C ASP A 34 8.45 15.75 -17.35
N GLU A 35 7.22 15.24 -17.48
CA GLU A 35 6.00 16.03 -17.21
C GLU A 35 5.85 16.36 -15.73
N LEU A 36 6.21 15.43 -14.84
CA LEU A 36 6.19 15.66 -13.39
C LEU A 36 7.22 16.73 -13.01
N ILE A 37 8.41 16.67 -13.58
CA ILE A 37 9.47 17.67 -13.35
C ILE A 37 9.02 19.05 -13.85
N LYS A 38 8.48 19.12 -15.06
CA LYS A 38 8.02 20.37 -15.66
C LYS A 38 6.90 21.06 -14.86
N ASN A 39 6.05 20.27 -14.20
CA ASN A 39 4.88 20.77 -13.47
C ASN A 39 5.08 20.76 -11.95
N GLU A 40 6.29 20.52 -11.44
CA GLU A 40 6.59 20.41 -10.00
C GLU A 40 5.64 19.45 -9.28
N GLY A 41 5.39 18.30 -9.91
CA GLY A 41 4.34 17.36 -9.50
C GLY A 41 4.66 16.55 -8.24
N ALA A 42 3.76 15.63 -7.93
CA ALA A 42 3.95 14.67 -6.85
C ALA A 42 3.53 13.25 -7.27
N ILE A 43 4.20 12.25 -6.72
CA ILE A 43 3.87 10.83 -6.85
C ILE A 43 3.44 10.30 -5.49
N ILE A 44 2.27 9.65 -5.44
CA ILE A 44 1.77 8.97 -4.25
C ILE A 44 1.58 7.50 -4.56
N ASN A 45 2.41 6.64 -3.98
CA ASN A 45 2.33 5.20 -4.14
C ASN A 45 1.42 4.59 -3.06
N ILE A 46 0.51 3.72 -3.46
CA ILE A 46 -0.30 2.93 -2.52
C ILE A 46 0.48 1.65 -2.18
N VAL A 47 1.16 1.70 -1.03
CA VAL A 47 1.93 0.59 -0.46
C VAL A 47 0.97 -0.38 0.25
N ASP A 48 1.30 -0.85 1.41
CA ASP A 48 0.48 -1.69 2.30
C ASP A 48 1.19 -1.83 3.66
N THR A 49 0.46 -1.98 4.75
CA THR A 49 1.04 -2.30 6.06
C THR A 49 1.80 -3.62 6.06
N HIS A 50 1.45 -4.53 5.15
CA HIS A 50 2.14 -5.82 4.97
C HIS A 50 3.55 -5.71 4.35
N ALA A 51 3.95 -4.52 3.91
CA ALA A 51 5.34 -4.23 3.58
C ALA A 51 6.28 -4.30 4.81
N ASP A 52 5.74 -4.02 6.00
CA ASP A 52 6.46 -4.04 7.28
C ASP A 52 6.03 -5.20 8.19
N ASN A 53 4.75 -5.55 8.15
CA ASN A 53 4.14 -6.60 8.96
C ASN A 53 3.63 -7.73 8.05
N PRO A 54 4.48 -8.69 7.66
CA PRO A 54 4.16 -9.68 6.64
C PRO A 54 2.92 -10.52 6.96
N LEU A 55 2.01 -10.64 6.01
CA LEU A 55 0.86 -11.52 6.09
C LEU A 55 1.29 -12.96 5.77
N SER A 56 0.85 -13.92 6.58
CA SER A 56 1.12 -15.34 6.36
C SER A 56 0.61 -15.82 4.99
N ASN A 57 1.34 -16.71 4.34
CA ASN A 57 1.03 -17.25 3.02
C ASN A 57 0.99 -16.22 1.87
N HIS A 58 1.57 -15.02 2.04
CA HIS A 58 1.59 -13.96 1.03
C HIS A 58 3.01 -13.44 0.78
N SER A 59 4.02 -14.33 0.85
CA SER A 59 5.43 -13.92 0.82
C SER A 59 5.78 -13.08 -0.41
N ILE A 60 5.32 -13.45 -1.60
CA ILE A 60 5.61 -12.72 -2.85
C ILE A 60 4.96 -11.32 -2.82
N TYR A 61 3.70 -11.23 -2.40
CA TYR A 61 3.01 -9.94 -2.24
C TYR A 61 3.69 -9.04 -1.21
N ASN A 62 4.06 -9.57 -0.04
CA ASN A 62 4.75 -8.81 1.00
C ASN A 62 6.06 -8.22 0.45
N MET A 63 6.84 -9.03 -0.28
CA MET A 63 8.09 -8.59 -0.93
C MET A 63 7.82 -7.52 -1.98
N ALA A 64 6.79 -7.67 -2.81
CA ALA A 64 6.44 -6.68 -3.82
C ALA A 64 6.06 -5.33 -3.16
N LYS A 65 5.27 -5.33 -2.08
CA LYS A 65 4.93 -4.10 -1.34
C LYS A 65 6.13 -3.49 -0.62
N ALA A 66 7.04 -4.29 -0.09
CA ALA A 66 8.30 -3.80 0.46
C ALA A 66 9.20 -3.18 -0.64
N ALA A 67 9.24 -3.78 -1.82
CA ALA A 67 9.93 -3.21 -2.97
C ALA A 67 9.32 -1.87 -3.40
N LEU A 68 7.98 -1.75 -3.46
CA LEU A 68 7.30 -0.49 -3.75
C LEU A 68 7.59 0.59 -2.71
N LYS A 69 7.68 0.22 -1.43
CA LYS A 69 8.10 1.10 -0.35
C LYS A 69 9.52 1.62 -0.56
N THR A 70 10.45 0.75 -0.95
CA THR A 70 11.83 1.14 -1.25
C THR A 70 11.90 1.99 -2.51
N MET A 71 11.15 1.66 -3.56
CA MET A 71 11.03 2.44 -4.79
C MET A 71 10.57 3.87 -4.50
N THR A 72 9.60 4.06 -3.61
CA THR A 72 9.13 5.39 -3.17
C THR A 72 10.28 6.24 -2.66
N LYS A 73 11.13 5.67 -1.80
CA LYS A 73 12.29 6.38 -1.23
C LYS A 73 13.38 6.66 -2.27
N SER A 74 13.62 5.72 -3.18
CA SER A 74 14.61 5.88 -4.24
C SER A 74 14.20 6.99 -5.21
N LEU A 75 12.96 6.93 -5.70
CA LEU A 75 12.45 7.96 -6.62
C LEU A 75 12.37 9.35 -5.97
N ALA A 76 12.13 9.43 -4.66
CA ALA A 76 12.20 10.71 -3.94
C ALA A 76 13.59 11.35 -3.99
N LYS A 77 14.65 10.54 -4.02
CA LYS A 77 16.03 11.04 -4.20
C LYS A 77 16.33 11.39 -5.65
N ASP A 78 15.89 10.54 -6.58
CA ASP A 78 16.22 10.66 -8.00
C ASP A 78 15.48 11.82 -8.66
N LEU A 79 14.26 12.14 -8.22
CA LEU A 79 13.40 13.18 -8.79
C LEU A 79 13.39 14.50 -7.99
N GLY A 80 14.02 14.51 -6.83
CA GLY A 80 14.22 15.76 -6.07
C GLY A 80 15.23 16.69 -6.78
N PRO A 81 15.14 18.01 -6.57
CA PRO A 81 14.21 18.70 -5.65
C PRO A 81 12.83 19.01 -6.24
N THR A 82 12.57 18.68 -7.49
CA THR A 82 11.40 19.17 -8.25
C THR A 82 10.14 18.36 -7.98
N VAL A 83 10.26 17.02 -7.90
CA VAL A 83 9.12 16.12 -7.70
C VAL A 83 9.18 15.50 -6.31
N ARG A 84 8.08 15.56 -5.59
CA ARG A 84 7.93 14.86 -4.31
C ARG A 84 7.37 13.46 -4.53
N VAL A 85 7.95 12.47 -3.87
CA VAL A 85 7.50 11.07 -3.99
C VAL A 85 7.25 10.52 -2.59
N ASN A 86 6.00 10.20 -2.31
CA ASN A 86 5.58 9.64 -1.03
C ASN A 86 4.73 8.39 -1.23
N GLY A 87 4.43 7.70 -0.16
CA GLY A 87 3.55 6.55 -0.16
C GLY A 87 2.54 6.59 0.98
N ILE A 88 1.47 5.85 0.80
CA ILE A 88 0.47 5.57 1.83
C ILE A 88 0.47 4.07 2.06
N SER A 89 0.39 3.67 3.31
CA SER A 89 0.31 2.27 3.75
C SER A 89 -1.05 2.04 4.40
N PRO A 90 -2.07 1.66 3.60
CA PRO A 90 -3.40 1.40 4.13
C PRO A 90 -3.42 0.22 5.08
N GLY A 91 -4.29 0.30 6.09
CA GLY A 91 -4.69 -0.85 6.90
C GLY A 91 -5.89 -1.58 6.31
N ALA A 92 -6.82 -2.02 7.17
CA ALA A 92 -8.09 -2.62 6.74
C ALA A 92 -9.07 -1.50 6.37
N ILE A 93 -9.30 -1.31 5.08
CA ILE A 93 -10.19 -0.26 4.54
C ILE A 93 -11.56 -0.84 4.15
N LEU A 94 -11.55 -1.98 3.45
CA LEU A 94 -12.76 -2.70 3.06
C LEU A 94 -12.70 -4.12 3.63
N TRP A 95 -13.87 -4.71 3.84
CA TRP A 95 -13.91 -6.14 4.14
C TRP A 95 -13.36 -6.94 2.94
N PRO A 96 -12.55 -7.99 3.18
CA PRO A 96 -12.30 -8.98 2.14
C PRO A 96 -13.62 -9.53 1.60
N THR A 97 -13.71 -9.76 0.29
CA THR A 97 -14.95 -10.20 -0.38
C THR A 97 -15.60 -11.42 0.29
N LEU A 98 -14.80 -12.35 0.79
CA LEU A 98 -15.28 -13.52 1.55
C LEU A 98 -15.91 -13.15 2.91
N LEU A 99 -15.58 -11.98 3.45
CA LEU A 99 -16.15 -11.51 4.71
C LEU A 99 -17.23 -10.44 4.51
N GLU A 100 -17.49 -9.99 3.29
CA GLU A 100 -18.42 -8.91 3.00
C GLU A 100 -19.87 -9.40 2.90
N ASN A 101 -20.08 -10.57 2.28
CA ASN A 101 -21.40 -11.05 1.86
C ASN A 101 -21.89 -12.30 2.61
N GLU A 102 -21.19 -12.76 3.63
CA GLU A 102 -21.56 -13.96 4.39
C GLU A 102 -21.77 -13.62 5.88
N ASP A 103 -22.78 -14.23 6.50
CA ASP A 103 -23.16 -14.01 7.91
C ASP A 103 -23.07 -15.29 8.76
N GLY A 104 -22.10 -16.16 8.45
CA GLY A 104 -21.82 -17.35 9.26
C GLY A 104 -21.05 -17.04 10.56
N PRO A 105 -21.12 -17.91 11.59
CA PRO A 105 -20.39 -17.74 12.86
C PRO A 105 -18.88 -17.55 12.66
N GLU A 106 -18.30 -18.21 11.67
CA GLU A 106 -16.87 -18.09 11.33
C GLU A 106 -16.53 -16.72 10.75
N VAL A 107 -17.42 -16.15 9.94
CA VAL A 107 -17.28 -14.82 9.35
C VAL A 107 -17.35 -13.75 10.44
N ILE A 108 -18.31 -13.87 11.35
CA ILE A 108 -18.45 -12.96 12.50
C ILE A 108 -17.18 -12.99 13.35
N GLN A 109 -16.65 -14.17 13.67
CA GLN A 109 -15.40 -14.32 14.40
C GLN A 109 -14.19 -13.69 13.67
N ALA A 110 -14.13 -13.87 12.35
CA ALA A 110 -13.06 -13.29 11.52
C ALA A 110 -13.13 -11.76 11.51
N ARG A 111 -14.34 -11.19 11.36
CA ARG A 111 -14.57 -9.73 11.46
C ARG A 111 -14.17 -9.20 12.84
N GLU A 112 -14.60 -9.84 13.93
CA GLU A 112 -14.23 -9.45 15.30
C GLU A 112 -12.71 -9.50 15.52
N ARG A 113 -12.03 -10.50 14.98
CA ARG A 113 -10.56 -10.62 15.09
C ARG A 113 -9.85 -9.47 14.37
N ILE A 114 -10.34 -9.08 13.19
CA ILE A 114 -9.83 -7.92 12.45
C ILE A 114 -10.07 -6.66 13.26
N MET A 115 -11.28 -6.45 13.77
CA MET A 115 -11.66 -5.25 14.53
C MET A 115 -10.86 -5.11 15.83
N LYS A 116 -10.68 -6.19 16.58
CA LYS A 116 -9.84 -6.21 17.80
C LYS A 116 -8.39 -5.79 17.55
N GLY A 117 -7.89 -6.01 16.32
CA GLY A 117 -6.55 -5.58 15.92
C GLY A 117 -6.44 -4.11 15.53
N ILE A 118 -7.55 -3.33 15.54
CA ILE A 118 -7.55 -1.92 15.11
C ILE A 118 -7.84 -1.03 16.34
N PRO A 119 -6.86 -0.29 16.88
CA PRO A 119 -7.07 0.61 18.01
C PRO A 119 -8.23 1.61 17.86
N LEU A 120 -8.45 2.15 16.65
CA LEU A 120 -9.58 3.05 16.40
C LEU A 120 -10.94 2.34 16.30
N ASN A 121 -10.98 1.01 16.45
CA ASN A 121 -12.18 0.17 16.51
C ASN A 121 -13.17 0.38 15.35
N ARG A 122 -12.66 0.66 14.17
CA ARG A 122 -13.39 0.71 12.90
C ARG A 122 -12.49 0.33 11.74
N LEU A 123 -13.08 -0.12 10.65
CA LEU A 123 -12.37 -0.11 9.36
C LEU A 123 -12.08 1.34 8.95
N GLY A 124 -11.06 1.54 8.14
CA GLY A 124 -10.91 2.80 7.43
C GLY A 124 -11.92 2.88 6.29
N ASP A 125 -12.12 4.09 5.78
CA ASP A 125 -12.92 4.36 4.59
C ASP A 125 -11.99 4.79 3.44
N PRO A 126 -12.39 4.64 2.17
CA PRO A 126 -11.65 5.19 1.04
C PRO A 126 -11.32 6.67 1.20
N GLU A 127 -12.20 7.43 1.86
CA GLU A 127 -12.03 8.84 2.19
C GLU A 127 -10.84 9.09 3.13
N ASP A 128 -10.54 8.18 4.07
CA ASP A 128 -9.36 8.28 4.93
C ASP A 128 -8.06 8.23 4.08
N ILE A 129 -8.04 7.39 3.04
CA ILE A 129 -6.92 7.29 2.11
C ILE A 129 -6.86 8.49 1.17
N ALA A 130 -8.02 8.94 0.65
CA ALA A 130 -8.11 10.10 -0.23
C ALA A 130 -7.64 11.38 0.48
N ALA A 131 -8.01 11.60 1.73
CA ALA A 131 -7.59 12.75 2.53
C ALA A 131 -6.06 12.78 2.70
N MET A 132 -5.43 11.65 3.03
CA MET A 132 -3.97 11.57 3.14
C MET A 132 -3.30 11.74 1.78
N THR A 133 -3.89 11.21 0.71
CA THR A 133 -3.39 11.40 -0.67
C THR A 133 -3.38 12.87 -1.04
N TYR A 134 -4.48 13.56 -0.79
CA TYR A 134 -4.59 15.00 -1.04
C TYR A 134 -3.56 15.80 -0.25
N PHE A 135 -3.46 15.53 1.06
CA PHE A 135 -2.48 16.19 1.92
C PHE A 135 -1.05 16.03 1.39
N LEU A 136 -0.63 14.81 1.08
CA LEU A 136 0.73 14.55 0.59
C LEU A 136 0.96 15.10 -0.82
N ALA A 137 -0.06 15.11 -1.68
CA ALA A 137 0.07 15.59 -3.05
C ALA A 137 0.08 17.12 -3.14
N ILE A 138 -0.69 17.82 -2.30
CA ILE A 138 -0.97 19.25 -2.47
C ILE A 138 -0.41 20.10 -1.32
N GLU A 139 -0.60 19.68 -0.06
CA GLU A 139 -0.32 20.56 1.10
C GLU A 139 1.09 20.34 1.69
N ALA A 140 1.60 19.11 1.65
CA ALA A 140 2.83 18.72 2.32
C ALA A 140 4.08 19.06 1.48
N SER A 141 4.37 20.33 1.25
CA SER A 141 5.45 20.82 0.37
C SER A 141 6.87 20.42 0.83
N TYR A 142 7.06 20.11 2.11
CA TYR A 142 8.37 19.71 2.67
C TYR A 142 8.42 18.24 3.08
N VAL A 143 7.54 17.39 2.47
CA VAL A 143 7.48 15.96 2.74
C VAL A 143 7.77 15.18 1.45
N THR A 144 8.87 14.41 1.46
CA THR A 144 9.23 13.49 0.38
C THR A 144 9.93 12.24 0.94
N GLY A 145 9.83 11.11 0.25
CA GLY A 145 10.42 9.83 0.65
C GLY A 145 9.72 9.15 1.84
N GLN A 146 8.56 9.65 2.28
CA GLN A 146 7.83 9.09 3.40
C GLN A 146 6.78 8.09 2.95
N VAL A 147 6.54 7.07 3.78
CA VAL A 147 5.42 6.14 3.63
C VAL A 147 4.59 6.19 4.90
N ILE A 148 3.43 6.83 4.81
CA ILE A 148 2.56 7.11 5.95
C ILE A 148 1.55 5.97 6.10
N LYS A 149 1.44 5.43 7.31
CA LYS A 149 0.43 4.42 7.64
C LYS A 149 -0.91 5.10 7.90
N VAL A 150 -1.95 4.62 7.21
CA VAL A 150 -3.35 5.02 7.41
C VAL A 150 -4.13 3.74 7.71
N ASP A 151 -4.04 3.27 8.96
CA ASP A 151 -4.38 1.91 9.35
C ASP A 151 -5.16 1.82 10.68
N GLY A 152 -5.58 2.94 11.23
CA GLY A 152 -6.26 3.00 12.51
C GLY A 152 -5.44 2.49 13.69
N GLY A 153 -4.11 2.41 13.54
CA GLY A 153 -3.19 1.88 14.54
C GLY A 153 -2.99 0.36 14.45
N ARG A 154 -3.54 -0.32 13.44
CA ARG A 154 -3.47 -1.78 13.30
C ARG A 154 -2.05 -2.34 13.34
N SER A 155 -1.09 -1.63 12.79
CA SER A 155 0.31 -2.06 12.73
C SER A 155 1.11 -1.84 14.02
N LEU A 156 0.46 -1.40 15.10
CA LEU A 156 1.07 -1.29 16.44
C LEU A 156 0.98 -2.58 17.25
N ASN A 157 0.15 -3.53 16.81
CA ASN A 157 -0.08 -4.83 17.46
C ASN A 157 0.72 -5.96 16.80
#